data_632d17e2c9b8f7e5a8e2f855c8d9a3ec
#
_entry.id   632d17e2c9b8f7e5a8e2f855c8d9a3ec
#
_cell.length_a   1.000
_cell.length_b   1.000
_cell.length_c   1.000
_cell.angle_alpha   90.00
_cell.angle_beta   90.00
_cell.angle_gamma   90.00
#
_symmetry.space_group_name_H-M   'P 1'
#
loop_
_entity.id
_entity.type
_entity.pdbx_description
1 polymer ?
#
loop_
_entity_poly.entity_id
_entity_poly.type
_entity_poly.pdbx_seq_one_letter_code
_entity_poly.pdbx_strand_id
1 'polypeptide(L)'
;MTQRTVVITGGSSGIGLAIAQQLAQQDYRIAIVARNPQRLQQAAQQIGHGTRYYAADLSQRGAVEEVAAQLAADLGTLDVLINNAGFTRVIAADTPLAQAEQEWDAVIDGNLKSTFLFTLAMLPHLRKPGGRIINLSSIAAQCGSGSAGALGYSAAKAGVQGFTLSLARELGEAGITVNAIAPGFIADTRFFGTGLPQDRIDAIAAETPMGRTGRVEDIASAALWLASKEASFITGTVTSINGGARVG
;
A
#
# COMPACT_ATOMS: atom_id res chain seq x y z
N MET A 1 26.10 -10.02 -5.58
CA MET A 1 24.86 -9.62 -6.28
C MET A 1 24.57 -8.19 -5.87
N THR A 2 24.12 -7.31 -6.77
CA THR A 2 23.72 -5.95 -6.39
C THR A 2 22.46 -5.99 -5.53
N GLN A 3 22.47 -5.24 -4.43
CA GLN A 3 21.35 -5.09 -3.51
C GLN A 3 20.12 -4.55 -4.27
N ARG A 4 18.94 -5.16 -4.06
CA ARG A 4 17.70 -4.72 -4.73
C ARG A 4 17.12 -3.50 -4.04
N THR A 5 16.61 -2.56 -4.82
CA THR A 5 16.08 -1.29 -4.35
C THR A 5 14.56 -1.32 -4.29
N VAL A 6 13.99 -0.88 -3.17
CA VAL A 6 12.54 -0.82 -2.92
C VAL A 6 12.12 0.59 -2.54
N VAL A 7 11.04 1.08 -3.15
CA VAL A 7 10.34 2.30 -2.73
C VAL A 7 8.98 1.93 -2.15
N ILE A 8 8.66 2.45 -0.95
CA ILE A 8 7.42 2.15 -0.23
C ILE A 8 6.70 3.44 0.13
N THR A 9 5.50 3.63 -0.40
CA THR A 9 4.65 4.76 -0.01
C THR A 9 3.91 4.46 1.30
N GLY A 10 3.73 5.47 2.15
CA GLY A 10 3.15 5.26 3.48
C GLY A 10 4.06 4.47 4.44
N GLY A 11 5.37 4.42 4.18
CA GLY A 11 6.35 3.62 4.94
C GLY A 11 6.66 4.14 6.35
N SER A 12 6.01 5.21 6.80
CA SER A 12 6.29 5.81 8.11
C SER A 12 5.50 5.22 9.28
N SER A 13 4.61 4.25 9.05
CA SER A 13 3.83 3.59 10.12
C SER A 13 3.11 2.33 9.62
N GLY A 14 2.58 1.54 10.55
CA GLY A 14 1.68 0.40 10.28
C GLY A 14 2.24 -0.59 9.27
N ILE A 15 1.42 -1.00 8.31
CA ILE A 15 1.77 -2.01 7.30
C ILE A 15 3.02 -1.60 6.50
N GLY A 16 3.09 -0.34 6.04
CA GLY A 16 4.22 0.13 5.24
C GLY A 16 5.56 0.10 6.00
N LEU A 17 5.55 0.43 7.29
CA LEU A 17 6.72 0.33 8.15
C LEU A 17 7.16 -1.13 8.36
N ALA A 18 6.22 -2.03 8.64
CA ALA A 18 6.51 -3.45 8.80
C ALA A 18 7.07 -4.09 7.52
N ILE A 19 6.52 -3.73 6.35
CA ILE A 19 7.06 -4.15 5.05
C ILE A 19 8.50 -3.64 4.89
N ALA A 20 8.76 -2.37 5.19
CA ALA A 20 10.10 -1.78 5.07
C ALA A 20 11.12 -2.49 5.98
N GLN A 21 10.74 -2.76 7.23
CA GLN A 21 11.59 -3.48 8.18
C GLN A 21 11.91 -4.90 7.72
N GLN A 22 10.90 -5.65 7.25
CA GLN A 22 11.10 -7.03 6.82
C GLN A 22 11.95 -7.11 5.55
N LEU A 23 11.77 -6.19 4.59
CA LEU A 23 12.60 -6.12 3.39
C LEU A 23 14.03 -5.68 3.71
N ALA A 24 14.23 -4.74 4.65
CA ALA A 24 15.57 -4.33 5.10
C ALA A 24 16.37 -5.51 5.69
N GLN A 25 15.71 -6.39 6.47
CA GLN A 25 16.31 -7.62 7.00
C GLN A 25 16.71 -8.63 5.91
N GLN A 26 16.15 -8.52 4.73
CA GLN A 26 16.48 -9.35 3.55
C GLN A 26 17.42 -8.63 2.57
N ASP A 27 18.20 -7.68 3.09
CA ASP A 27 19.21 -6.92 2.35
C ASP A 27 18.68 -6.12 1.16
N TYR A 28 17.43 -5.60 1.25
CA TYR A 28 16.94 -4.63 0.30
C TYR A 28 17.36 -3.22 0.70
N ARG A 29 17.72 -2.39 -0.28
CA ARG A 29 17.92 -0.95 -0.10
C ARG A 29 16.56 -0.26 -0.06
N ILE A 30 16.23 0.34 1.08
CA ILE A 30 14.88 0.87 1.34
C ILE A 30 14.83 2.39 1.16
N ALA A 31 13.77 2.84 0.47
CA ALA A 31 13.32 4.22 0.49
C ALA A 31 11.84 4.29 0.86
N ILE A 32 11.49 5.17 1.79
CA ILE A 32 10.11 5.38 2.24
C ILE A 32 9.62 6.78 1.86
N VAL A 33 8.36 6.87 1.42
CA VAL A 33 7.72 8.14 1.04
C VAL A 33 6.45 8.34 1.86
N ALA A 34 6.26 9.51 2.47
CA ALA A 34 5.03 9.90 3.16
C ALA A 34 4.97 11.42 3.34
N ARG A 35 3.88 11.96 3.89
CA ARG A 35 3.69 13.41 4.02
C ARG A 35 4.43 14.05 5.19
N ASN A 36 4.63 13.34 6.30
CA ASN A 36 5.16 13.91 7.53
C ASN A 36 6.67 13.63 7.66
N PRO A 37 7.55 14.65 7.55
CA PRO A 37 9.01 14.47 7.56
C PRO A 37 9.54 13.96 8.91
N GLN A 38 8.97 14.39 10.03
CA GLN A 38 9.43 13.95 11.37
C GLN A 38 9.15 12.46 11.58
N ARG A 39 7.96 11.99 11.18
CA ARG A 39 7.62 10.56 11.26
C ARG A 39 8.45 9.72 10.31
N LEU A 40 8.76 10.24 9.13
CA LEU A 40 9.65 9.59 8.16
C LEU A 40 11.06 9.42 8.73
N GLN A 41 11.60 10.45 9.34
CA GLN A 41 12.91 10.40 9.99
C GLN A 41 12.96 9.36 11.10
N GLN A 42 11.95 9.33 11.98
CA GLN A 42 11.84 8.33 13.05
C GLN A 42 11.72 6.91 12.48
N ALA A 43 10.89 6.72 11.46
CA ALA A 43 10.73 5.43 10.80
C ALA A 43 12.02 4.96 10.13
N ALA A 44 12.74 5.85 9.44
CA ALA A 44 14.01 5.52 8.81
C ALA A 44 15.07 5.10 9.84
N GLN A 45 15.11 5.76 11.00
CA GLN A 45 15.98 5.35 12.13
C GLN A 45 15.58 3.97 12.68
N GLN A 46 14.26 3.71 12.82
CA GLN A 46 13.74 2.43 13.30
C GLN A 46 14.00 1.28 12.33
N ILE A 47 13.89 1.51 11.02
CA ILE A 47 14.20 0.52 9.99
C ILE A 47 15.72 0.25 9.95
N GLY A 48 16.53 1.30 10.11
CA GLY A 48 17.98 1.20 10.00
C GLY A 48 18.46 0.97 8.57
N HIS A 49 19.56 0.23 8.39
CA HIS A 49 20.09 -0.22 7.10
C HIS A 49 20.30 0.90 6.06
N GLY A 50 20.56 2.14 6.52
CA GLY A 50 20.73 3.29 5.62
C GLY A 50 19.45 3.69 4.87
N THR A 51 18.28 3.40 5.43
CA THR A 51 16.98 3.74 4.85
C THR A 51 16.88 5.22 4.51
N ARG A 52 16.54 5.51 3.27
CA ARG A 52 16.27 6.88 2.79
C ARG A 52 14.80 7.22 2.96
N TYR A 53 14.51 8.51 3.13
CA TYR A 53 13.13 8.96 3.29
C TYR A 53 12.88 10.27 2.53
N TYR A 54 11.66 10.43 2.02
CA TYR A 54 11.26 11.56 1.18
C TYR A 54 9.87 12.02 1.60
N ALA A 55 9.73 13.33 1.86
CA ALA A 55 8.46 13.92 2.24
C ALA A 55 7.72 14.43 1.00
N ALA A 56 6.54 13.86 0.69
CA ALA A 56 5.72 14.29 -0.44
C ALA A 56 4.24 13.99 -0.20
N ASP A 57 3.36 14.85 -0.72
CA ASP A 57 1.94 14.55 -0.89
C ASP A 57 1.70 13.98 -2.29
N LEU A 58 1.55 12.66 -2.37
CA LEU A 58 1.39 11.94 -3.63
C LEU A 58 0.03 12.14 -4.31
N SER A 59 -0.90 12.88 -3.70
CA SER A 59 -2.13 13.32 -4.37
C SER A 59 -1.91 14.51 -5.32
N GLN A 60 -0.75 15.18 -5.19
CA GLN A 60 -0.37 16.37 -5.94
C GLN A 60 0.66 16.02 -7.03
N ARG A 61 0.30 16.19 -8.31
CA ARG A 61 1.16 15.84 -9.45
C ARG A 61 2.56 16.46 -9.35
N GLY A 62 2.66 17.75 -9.04
CA GLY A 62 3.96 18.43 -8.95
C GLY A 62 4.87 17.82 -7.88
N ALA A 63 4.32 17.47 -6.69
CA ALA A 63 5.07 16.79 -5.64
C ALA A 63 5.49 15.38 -6.04
N VAL A 64 4.66 14.68 -6.83
CA VAL A 64 5.01 13.36 -7.38
C VAL A 64 6.17 13.46 -8.36
N GLU A 65 6.13 14.39 -9.29
CA GLU A 65 7.20 14.63 -10.28
C GLU A 65 8.54 14.97 -9.58
N GLU A 66 8.49 15.84 -8.58
CA GLU A 66 9.68 16.22 -7.81
C GLU A 66 10.28 15.04 -7.03
N VAL A 67 9.46 14.32 -6.26
CA VAL A 67 9.97 13.21 -5.46
C VAL A 67 10.42 12.03 -6.33
N ALA A 68 9.80 11.78 -7.47
CA ALA A 68 10.23 10.76 -8.41
C ALA A 68 11.60 11.10 -9.01
N ALA A 69 11.86 12.36 -9.35
CA ALA A 69 13.18 12.81 -9.83
C ALA A 69 14.27 12.67 -8.75
N GLN A 70 13.97 13.02 -7.49
CA GLN A 70 14.88 12.82 -6.37
C GLN A 70 15.20 11.34 -6.14
N LEU A 71 14.17 10.48 -6.14
CA LEU A 71 14.33 9.03 -5.98
C LEU A 71 15.19 8.44 -7.11
N ALA A 72 14.95 8.86 -8.36
CA ALA A 72 15.71 8.38 -9.50
C ALA A 72 17.20 8.79 -9.42
N ALA A 73 17.47 10.04 -9.05
CA ALA A 73 18.84 10.54 -8.88
C ALA A 73 19.57 9.79 -7.75
N ASP A 74 18.88 9.53 -6.65
CA ASP A 74 19.48 8.96 -5.45
C ASP A 74 19.62 7.42 -5.50
N LEU A 75 18.68 6.74 -6.12
CA LEU A 75 18.57 5.28 -6.07
C LEU A 75 19.01 4.61 -7.38
N GLY A 76 18.90 5.31 -8.51
CA GLY A 76 19.08 4.72 -9.83
C GLY A 76 17.93 3.78 -10.20
N THR A 77 18.25 2.54 -10.54
CA THR A 77 17.24 1.53 -10.91
C THR A 77 16.45 1.05 -9.72
N LEU A 78 15.13 1.07 -9.83
CA LEU A 78 14.18 0.55 -8.87
C LEU A 78 13.81 -0.90 -9.19
N ASP A 79 13.87 -1.78 -8.21
CA ASP A 79 13.46 -3.18 -8.36
C ASP A 79 12.02 -3.43 -7.95
N VAL A 80 11.55 -2.74 -6.89
CA VAL A 80 10.23 -2.95 -6.30
C VAL A 80 9.58 -1.63 -5.95
N LEU A 81 8.35 -1.42 -6.40
CA LEU A 81 7.48 -0.33 -6.00
C LEU A 81 6.33 -0.88 -5.15
N ILE A 82 6.16 -0.37 -3.93
CA ILE A 82 5.04 -0.75 -3.06
C ILE A 82 4.17 0.47 -2.78
N ASN A 83 2.99 0.49 -3.38
CA ASN A 83 1.98 1.51 -3.17
C ASN A 83 1.11 1.14 -1.98
N ASN A 84 1.52 1.57 -0.78
CA ASN A 84 0.82 1.28 0.46
C ASN A 84 0.11 2.52 1.04
N ALA A 85 0.49 3.73 0.67
CA ALA A 85 -0.14 4.94 1.19
C ALA A 85 -1.66 4.93 1.00
N GLY A 86 -2.39 5.34 2.04
CA GLY A 86 -3.84 5.41 2.00
C GLY A 86 -4.43 5.73 3.36
N PHE A 87 -5.68 6.17 3.35
CA PHE A 87 -6.47 6.49 4.55
C PHE A 87 -7.97 6.38 4.25
N THR A 88 -8.78 6.46 5.28
CA THR A 88 -10.25 6.49 5.15
C THR A 88 -10.82 7.79 5.71
N ARG A 89 -12.01 8.13 5.23
CA ARG A 89 -12.92 9.14 5.77
C ARG A 89 -14.31 8.53 5.87
N VAL A 90 -15.09 9.04 6.83
CA VAL A 90 -16.45 8.56 7.01
C VAL A 90 -17.37 9.21 5.99
N ILE A 91 -17.93 8.40 5.09
CA ILE A 91 -18.96 8.78 4.12
C ILE A 91 -20.06 7.73 4.21
N ALA A 92 -21.14 8.05 4.92
CA ALA A 92 -22.33 7.18 5.02
C ALA A 92 -23.41 7.64 4.04
N ALA A 93 -24.46 6.82 3.88
CA ALA A 93 -25.53 7.10 2.93
C ALA A 93 -26.34 8.37 3.28
N ASP A 94 -26.31 8.80 4.53
CA ASP A 94 -26.97 9.99 5.06
C ASP A 94 -26.04 11.20 5.22
N THR A 95 -24.78 11.09 4.79
CA THR A 95 -23.83 12.22 4.83
C THR A 95 -24.30 13.32 3.90
N PRO A 96 -24.37 14.61 4.36
CA PRO A 96 -24.76 15.74 3.51
C PRO A 96 -23.91 15.81 2.24
N LEU A 97 -24.52 16.07 1.06
CA LEU A 97 -23.88 15.95 -0.24
C LEU A 97 -22.57 16.73 -0.37
N ALA A 98 -22.53 17.97 0.09
CA ALA A 98 -21.32 18.80 0.02
C ALA A 98 -20.16 18.24 0.86
N GLN A 99 -20.46 17.67 2.04
CA GLN A 99 -19.47 17.01 2.88
C GLN A 99 -19.05 15.67 2.23
N ALA A 100 -20.02 14.90 1.71
CA ALA A 100 -19.76 13.65 1.04
C ALA A 100 -18.82 13.82 -0.15
N GLU A 101 -19.03 14.85 -0.99
CA GLU A 101 -18.16 15.20 -2.11
C GLU A 101 -16.73 15.51 -1.65
N GLN A 102 -16.58 16.40 -0.67
CA GLN A 102 -15.27 16.78 -0.13
C GLN A 102 -14.48 15.56 0.41
N GLU A 103 -15.13 14.72 1.19
CA GLU A 103 -14.49 13.54 1.78
C GLU A 103 -14.21 12.45 0.71
N TRP A 104 -15.10 12.34 -0.29
CA TRP A 104 -14.91 11.47 -1.45
C TRP A 104 -13.66 11.84 -2.23
N ASP A 105 -13.53 13.12 -2.61
CA ASP A 105 -12.37 13.61 -3.36
C ASP A 105 -11.08 13.38 -2.60
N ALA A 106 -11.06 13.68 -1.30
CA ALA A 106 -9.90 13.43 -0.45
C ALA A 106 -9.50 11.95 -0.42
N VAL A 107 -10.49 11.03 -0.31
CA VAL A 107 -10.23 9.58 -0.26
C VAL A 107 -9.76 9.06 -1.62
N ILE A 108 -10.40 9.46 -2.71
CA ILE A 108 -9.98 9.07 -4.07
C ILE A 108 -8.57 9.58 -4.36
N ASP A 109 -8.30 10.85 -4.08
CA ASP A 109 -6.98 11.47 -4.30
C ASP A 109 -5.89 10.78 -3.49
N GLY A 110 -6.14 10.49 -2.23
CA GLY A 110 -5.14 9.91 -1.33
C GLY A 110 -4.93 8.39 -1.45
N ASN A 111 -5.82 7.65 -2.10
CA ASN A 111 -5.72 6.19 -2.23
C ASN A 111 -5.55 5.72 -3.69
N LEU A 112 -6.37 6.22 -4.62
CA LEU A 112 -6.37 5.76 -6.00
C LEU A 112 -5.50 6.65 -6.89
N LYS A 113 -5.77 7.96 -6.92
CA LYS A 113 -5.02 8.89 -7.76
C LYS A 113 -3.54 8.95 -7.37
N SER A 114 -3.22 8.96 -6.07
CA SER A 114 -1.84 8.91 -5.59
C SER A 114 -1.10 7.65 -6.05
N THR A 115 -1.75 6.48 -5.97
CA THR A 115 -1.21 5.21 -6.49
C THR A 115 -0.96 5.29 -7.99
N PHE A 116 -1.93 5.80 -8.76
CA PHE A 116 -1.81 5.99 -10.20
C PHE A 116 -0.65 6.93 -10.57
N LEU A 117 -0.65 8.15 -10.05
CA LEU A 117 0.35 9.17 -10.38
C LEU A 117 1.76 8.69 -10.03
N PHE A 118 1.96 8.17 -8.82
CA PHE A 118 3.28 7.76 -8.37
C PHE A 118 3.79 6.53 -9.12
N THR A 119 2.91 5.59 -9.44
CA THR A 119 3.28 4.44 -10.29
C THR A 119 3.78 4.90 -11.64
N LEU A 120 3.02 5.75 -12.35
CA LEU A 120 3.42 6.22 -13.68
C LEU A 120 4.74 7.02 -13.64
N ALA A 121 4.95 7.86 -12.63
CA ALA A 121 6.20 8.61 -12.46
C ALA A 121 7.41 7.68 -12.22
N MET A 122 7.22 6.54 -11.54
CA MET A 122 8.30 5.60 -11.24
C MET A 122 8.55 4.54 -12.32
N LEU A 123 7.60 4.31 -13.25
CA LEU A 123 7.75 3.30 -14.34
C LEU A 123 9.03 3.43 -15.18
N PRO A 124 9.50 4.64 -15.57
CA PRO A 124 10.73 4.78 -16.33
C PRO A 124 11.98 4.26 -15.60
N HIS A 125 11.93 4.25 -14.27
CA HIS A 125 13.05 3.87 -13.40
C HIS A 125 12.97 2.42 -12.92
N LEU A 126 11.86 1.74 -13.21
CA LEU A 126 11.66 0.36 -12.79
C LEU A 126 12.47 -0.61 -13.66
N ARG A 127 13.12 -1.57 -13.02
CA ARG A 127 13.94 -2.61 -13.69
C ARG A 127 13.15 -3.38 -14.76
N LYS A 128 13.75 -3.55 -15.91
CA LYS A 128 13.21 -4.33 -17.04
C LYS A 128 14.28 -5.29 -17.56
N PRO A 129 14.04 -6.62 -17.60
CA PRO A 129 12.97 -7.33 -16.90
C PRO A 129 13.25 -7.46 -15.39
N GLY A 130 12.24 -7.85 -14.63
CA GLY A 130 12.38 -8.23 -13.22
C GLY A 130 11.82 -7.25 -12.21
N GLY A 131 11.24 -6.13 -12.65
CA GLY A 131 10.55 -5.18 -11.78
C GLY A 131 9.29 -5.76 -11.12
N ARG A 132 8.93 -5.20 -9.96
CA ARG A 132 7.75 -5.60 -9.18
C ARG A 132 6.95 -4.38 -8.77
N ILE A 133 5.64 -4.42 -8.95
CA ILE A 133 4.70 -3.42 -8.42
C ILE A 133 3.72 -4.15 -7.50
N ILE A 134 3.59 -3.69 -6.26
CA ILE A 134 2.68 -4.25 -5.25
C ILE A 134 1.79 -3.13 -4.75
N ASN A 135 0.49 -3.26 -4.96
CA ASN A 135 -0.51 -2.27 -4.56
C ASN A 135 -1.28 -2.76 -3.34
N LEU A 136 -1.38 -1.94 -2.30
CA LEU A 136 -2.22 -2.25 -1.14
C LEU A 136 -3.67 -1.84 -1.42
N SER A 137 -4.50 -2.87 -1.68
CA SER A 137 -5.95 -2.77 -1.74
C SER A 137 -6.57 -2.99 -0.35
N SER A 138 -7.71 -3.63 -0.25
CA SER A 138 -8.42 -3.98 0.98
C SER A 138 -9.49 -5.03 0.68
N ILE A 139 -9.87 -5.81 1.70
CA ILE A 139 -11.09 -6.63 1.69
C ILE A 139 -12.33 -5.77 1.40
N ALA A 140 -12.33 -4.50 1.83
CA ALA A 140 -13.44 -3.57 1.58
C ALA A 140 -13.71 -3.31 0.09
N ALA A 141 -12.72 -3.49 -0.77
CA ALA A 141 -12.89 -3.44 -2.22
C ALA A 141 -13.69 -4.62 -2.80
N GLN A 142 -13.78 -5.71 -2.07
CA GLN A 142 -14.31 -7.00 -2.53
C GLN A 142 -15.69 -7.30 -1.96
N CYS A 143 -15.96 -6.92 -0.71
CA CYS A 143 -17.22 -7.20 -0.02
C CYS A 143 -17.80 -5.99 0.72
N GLY A 144 -17.26 -4.79 0.49
CA GLY A 144 -17.61 -3.62 1.29
C GLY A 144 -16.93 -3.64 2.67
N SER A 145 -17.29 -2.68 3.50
CA SER A 145 -16.80 -2.61 4.88
C SER A 145 -17.80 -3.29 5.83
N GLY A 146 -17.30 -3.92 6.90
CA GLY A 146 -18.11 -4.45 7.99
C GLY A 146 -18.79 -3.37 8.87
N SER A 147 -18.60 -2.08 8.54
CA SER A 147 -19.25 -0.95 9.20
C SER A 147 -19.64 0.12 8.16
N ALA A 148 -20.70 0.90 8.49
CA ALA A 148 -21.07 2.05 7.66
C ALA A 148 -19.94 3.11 7.59
N GLY A 149 -19.99 3.94 6.55
CA GLY A 149 -19.08 5.07 6.41
C GLY A 149 -17.85 4.84 5.53
N ALA A 150 -17.71 3.70 4.87
CA ALA A 150 -16.55 3.39 4.03
C ALA A 150 -16.81 3.49 2.53
N LEU A 151 -17.86 4.22 2.07
CA LEU A 151 -18.25 4.28 0.67
C LEU A 151 -17.10 4.68 -0.25
N GLY A 152 -16.43 5.82 0.02
CA GLY A 152 -15.30 6.30 -0.78
C GLY A 152 -14.09 5.39 -0.71
N TYR A 153 -13.79 4.84 0.49
CA TYR A 153 -12.65 3.95 0.67
C TYR A 153 -12.81 2.63 -0.11
N SER A 154 -13.97 2.00 -0.04
CA SER A 154 -14.27 0.78 -0.79
C SER A 154 -14.15 1.00 -2.30
N ALA A 155 -14.71 2.11 -2.80
CA ALA A 155 -14.60 2.49 -4.21
C ALA A 155 -13.14 2.74 -4.64
N ALA A 156 -12.37 3.50 -3.84
CA ALA A 156 -10.96 3.76 -4.13
C ALA A 156 -10.13 2.47 -4.18
N LYS A 157 -10.33 1.57 -3.22
CA LYS A 157 -9.59 0.30 -3.16
C LYS A 157 -10.02 -0.71 -4.22
N ALA A 158 -11.28 -0.66 -4.68
CA ALA A 158 -11.74 -1.39 -5.87
C ALA A 158 -11.08 -0.83 -7.15
N GLY A 159 -10.98 0.50 -7.27
CA GLY A 159 -10.22 1.15 -8.35
C GLY A 159 -8.75 0.73 -8.39
N VAL A 160 -8.09 0.57 -7.24
CA VAL A 160 -6.72 0.05 -7.14
C VAL A 160 -6.61 -1.38 -7.68
N GLN A 161 -7.63 -2.24 -7.46
CA GLN A 161 -7.65 -3.59 -8.05
C GLN A 161 -7.77 -3.53 -9.57
N GLY A 162 -8.71 -2.75 -10.10
CA GLY A 162 -8.87 -2.55 -11.54
C GLY A 162 -7.60 -2.01 -12.21
N PHE A 163 -6.96 -1.00 -11.60
CA PHE A 163 -5.68 -0.46 -12.03
C PHE A 163 -4.58 -1.53 -12.05
N THR A 164 -4.49 -2.35 -11.01
CA THR A 164 -3.53 -3.47 -10.91
C THR A 164 -3.68 -4.45 -12.08
N LEU A 165 -4.91 -4.88 -12.36
CA LEU A 165 -5.21 -5.86 -13.40
C LEU A 165 -4.86 -5.34 -14.80
N SER A 166 -5.21 -4.08 -15.10
CA SER A 166 -4.89 -3.45 -16.39
C SER A 166 -3.38 -3.28 -16.56
N LEU A 167 -2.71 -2.73 -15.55
CA LEU A 167 -1.27 -2.47 -15.60
C LEU A 167 -0.44 -3.76 -15.71
N ALA A 168 -0.90 -4.86 -15.10
CA ALA A 168 -0.26 -6.17 -15.21
C ALA A 168 -0.21 -6.67 -16.66
N ARG A 169 -1.28 -6.43 -17.44
CA ARG A 169 -1.33 -6.80 -18.86
C ARG A 169 -0.38 -5.93 -19.70
N GLU A 170 -0.34 -4.63 -19.45
CA GLU A 170 0.51 -3.70 -20.18
C GLU A 170 2.01 -3.94 -19.94
N LEU A 171 2.39 -4.32 -18.72
CA LEU A 171 3.80 -4.46 -18.34
C LEU A 171 4.35 -5.89 -18.43
N GLY A 172 3.51 -6.87 -18.78
CA GLY A 172 3.92 -8.28 -18.88
C GLY A 172 5.07 -8.52 -19.85
N GLU A 173 5.01 -7.94 -21.05
CA GLU A 173 6.08 -8.05 -22.06
C GLU A 173 7.41 -7.43 -21.59
N ALA A 174 7.34 -6.40 -20.74
CA ALA A 174 8.53 -5.81 -20.14
C ALA A 174 9.12 -6.64 -18.99
N GLY A 175 8.51 -7.80 -18.66
CA GLY A 175 8.92 -8.67 -17.56
C GLY A 175 8.72 -8.07 -16.18
N ILE A 176 7.74 -7.16 -16.03
CA ILE A 176 7.35 -6.54 -14.76
C ILE A 176 6.08 -7.21 -14.26
N THR A 177 6.04 -7.63 -12.99
CA THR A 177 4.81 -8.13 -12.39
C THR A 177 4.10 -7.02 -11.61
N VAL A 178 2.77 -7.03 -11.67
CA VAL A 178 1.91 -6.09 -10.94
C VAL A 178 0.83 -6.86 -10.20
N ASN A 179 0.82 -6.76 -8.88
CA ASN A 179 -0.12 -7.49 -8.02
C ASN A 179 -0.70 -6.58 -6.94
N ALA A 180 -1.86 -6.95 -6.42
CA ALA A 180 -2.44 -6.31 -5.25
C ALA A 180 -2.48 -7.27 -4.05
N ILE A 181 -2.33 -6.72 -2.86
CA ILE A 181 -2.66 -7.38 -1.60
C ILE A 181 -3.96 -6.76 -1.08
N ALA A 182 -4.91 -7.59 -0.66
CA ALA A 182 -6.15 -7.17 -0.05
C ALA A 182 -6.19 -7.62 1.44
N PRO A 183 -5.69 -6.77 2.37
CA PRO A 183 -5.75 -7.07 3.80
C PRO A 183 -7.19 -7.14 4.32
N GLY A 184 -7.42 -8.01 5.31
CA GLY A 184 -8.57 -7.93 6.20
C GLY A 184 -8.40 -6.82 7.24
N PHE A 185 -9.05 -6.98 8.39
CA PHE A 185 -8.79 -6.09 9.52
C PHE A 185 -7.42 -6.36 10.13
N ILE A 186 -6.57 -5.34 10.13
CA ILE A 186 -5.22 -5.39 10.70
C ILE A 186 -5.19 -4.51 11.95
N ALA A 187 -4.98 -5.15 13.11
CA ALA A 187 -4.87 -4.45 14.39
C ALA A 187 -3.61 -3.57 14.46
N ASP A 188 -3.56 -2.72 15.48
CA ASP A 188 -2.40 -1.90 15.84
C ASP A 188 -1.90 -0.96 14.72
N THR A 189 -2.80 -0.62 13.78
CA THR A 189 -2.52 0.39 12.76
C THR A 189 -3.18 1.72 13.10
N ARG A 190 -2.58 2.83 12.64
CA ARG A 190 -3.19 4.17 12.77
C ARG A 190 -4.33 4.42 11.77
N PHE A 191 -4.73 3.41 11.02
CA PHE A 191 -5.75 3.53 9.99
C PHE A 191 -7.11 3.94 10.57
N PHE A 192 -7.42 3.48 11.78
CA PHE A 192 -8.66 3.80 12.50
C PHE A 192 -8.49 4.93 13.53
N GLY A 193 -7.53 5.84 13.34
CA GLY A 193 -7.31 6.99 14.23
C GLY A 193 -6.85 6.59 15.63
N THR A 194 -7.68 6.83 16.65
CA THR A 194 -7.42 6.45 18.05
C THR A 194 -7.57 4.96 18.33
N GLY A 195 -7.90 4.16 17.32
CA GLY A 195 -8.18 2.73 17.43
C GLY A 195 -9.67 2.41 17.58
N LEU A 196 -10.00 1.13 17.50
CA LEU A 196 -11.33 0.63 17.80
C LEU A 196 -11.39 0.20 19.29
N PRO A 197 -12.59 0.25 19.93
CA PRO A 197 -12.79 -0.33 21.23
C PRO A 197 -12.45 -1.85 21.25
N GLN A 198 -11.97 -2.36 22.39
CA GLN A 198 -11.47 -3.74 22.49
C GLN A 198 -12.57 -4.76 22.19
N ASP A 199 -13.79 -4.53 22.66
CA ASP A 199 -14.97 -5.38 22.38
C ASP A 199 -15.24 -5.53 20.88
N ARG A 200 -15.02 -4.45 20.11
CA ARG A 200 -15.17 -4.48 18.66
C ARG A 200 -14.05 -5.27 17.98
N ILE A 201 -12.82 -5.15 18.49
CA ILE A 201 -11.67 -5.94 18.02
C ILE A 201 -11.91 -7.43 18.28
N ASP A 202 -12.39 -7.78 19.47
CA ASP A 202 -12.69 -9.14 19.87
C ASP A 202 -13.83 -9.75 19.02
N ALA A 203 -14.86 -8.96 18.71
CA ALA A 203 -15.93 -9.38 17.80
C ALA A 203 -15.41 -9.68 16.39
N ILE A 204 -14.55 -8.80 15.83
CA ILE A 204 -13.93 -9.03 14.52
C ILE A 204 -13.04 -10.29 14.54
N ALA A 205 -12.30 -10.50 15.60
CA ALA A 205 -11.48 -11.72 15.77
C ALA A 205 -12.34 -12.99 15.80
N ALA A 206 -13.47 -12.97 16.51
CA ALA A 206 -14.41 -14.08 16.60
C ALA A 206 -15.11 -14.39 15.26
N GLU A 207 -15.40 -13.37 14.45
CA GLU A 207 -15.96 -13.51 13.11
C GLU A 207 -14.92 -13.98 12.06
N THR A 208 -13.63 -13.83 12.35
CA THR A 208 -12.55 -14.25 11.43
C THR A 208 -12.28 -15.75 11.59
N PRO A 209 -12.34 -16.56 10.53
CA PRO A 209 -12.12 -18.02 10.63
C PRO A 209 -10.80 -18.44 11.31
N MET A 210 -9.74 -17.65 11.17
CA MET A 210 -8.46 -17.87 11.87
C MET A 210 -8.49 -17.51 13.35
N GLY A 211 -9.63 -17.07 13.92
CA GLY A 211 -9.83 -16.75 15.33
C GLY A 211 -9.03 -15.57 15.86
N ARG A 212 -8.50 -14.72 14.98
CA ARG A 212 -7.73 -13.55 15.35
C ARG A 212 -7.85 -12.44 14.30
N THR A 213 -7.53 -11.23 14.69
CA THR A 213 -7.25 -10.13 13.73
C THR A 213 -5.92 -10.36 13.03
N GLY A 214 -5.74 -9.74 11.84
CA GLY A 214 -4.45 -9.72 11.17
C GLY A 214 -3.45 -8.82 11.89
N ARG A 215 -2.16 -9.09 11.69
CA ARG A 215 -1.04 -8.29 12.15
C ARG A 215 -0.33 -7.68 10.95
N VAL A 216 0.43 -6.61 11.17
CA VAL A 216 1.19 -5.96 10.09
C VAL A 216 2.21 -6.91 9.45
N GLU A 217 2.74 -7.88 10.22
CA GLU A 217 3.68 -8.89 9.76
C GLU A 217 3.03 -9.89 8.79
N ASP A 218 1.73 -10.19 8.94
CA ASP A 218 1.00 -11.05 8.00
C ASP A 218 1.02 -10.44 6.58
N ILE A 219 0.87 -9.11 6.50
CA ILE A 219 0.90 -8.38 5.23
C ILE A 219 2.34 -8.21 4.71
N ALA A 220 3.29 -7.94 5.63
CA ALA A 220 4.69 -7.76 5.27
C ALA A 220 5.28 -9.04 4.66
N SER A 221 4.91 -10.22 5.18
CA SER A 221 5.35 -11.52 4.64
C SER A 221 4.83 -11.76 3.22
N ALA A 222 3.58 -11.41 2.95
CA ALA A 222 3.01 -11.51 1.59
C ALA A 222 3.69 -10.52 0.63
N ALA A 223 3.98 -9.29 1.07
CA ALA A 223 4.68 -8.29 0.28
C ALA A 223 6.12 -8.72 -0.02
N LEU A 224 6.84 -9.29 0.96
CA LEU A 224 8.17 -9.84 0.76
C LEU A 224 8.18 -10.94 -0.30
N TRP A 225 7.24 -11.89 -0.23
CA TRP A 225 7.12 -12.94 -1.23
C TRP A 225 6.84 -12.39 -2.63
N LEU A 226 5.87 -11.49 -2.80
CA LEU A 226 5.58 -10.87 -4.09
C LEU A 226 6.74 -10.01 -4.63
N ALA A 227 7.57 -9.44 -3.75
CA ALA A 227 8.77 -8.69 -4.11
C ALA A 227 9.91 -9.60 -4.56
N SER A 228 9.89 -10.87 -4.24
CA SER A 228 10.98 -11.82 -4.48
C SER A 228 11.08 -12.25 -5.95
N LYS A 229 12.14 -13.00 -6.26
CA LYS A 229 12.34 -13.61 -7.60
C LYS A 229 11.41 -14.80 -7.82
N GLU A 230 11.06 -15.50 -6.76
CA GLU A 230 10.21 -16.69 -6.76
C GLU A 230 8.78 -16.37 -7.22
N ALA A 231 8.33 -15.12 -7.04
CA ALA A 231 7.04 -14.63 -7.53
C ALA A 231 7.06 -14.12 -8.99
N SER A 232 8.10 -14.49 -9.79
CA SER A 232 8.30 -13.93 -11.13
C SER A 232 7.21 -14.31 -12.16
N PHE A 233 6.40 -15.32 -11.88
CA PHE A 233 5.28 -15.74 -12.74
C PHE A 233 3.91 -15.37 -12.17
N ILE A 234 3.88 -14.54 -11.11
CA ILE A 234 2.65 -14.08 -10.48
C ILE A 234 2.43 -12.62 -10.87
N THR A 235 1.42 -12.37 -11.68
CA THR A 235 1.02 -11.03 -12.12
C THR A 235 -0.48 -10.94 -12.35
N GLY A 236 -1.07 -9.77 -12.14
CA GLY A 236 -2.51 -9.56 -12.29
C GLY A 236 -3.33 -10.27 -11.22
N THR A 237 -2.80 -10.47 -10.00
CA THR A 237 -3.54 -11.09 -8.92
C THR A 237 -3.94 -10.09 -7.84
N VAL A 238 -5.03 -10.42 -7.13
CA VAL A 238 -5.43 -9.77 -5.87
C VAL A 238 -5.36 -10.83 -4.79
N THR A 239 -4.28 -10.82 -4.02
CA THR A 239 -4.04 -11.79 -2.95
C THR A 239 -4.73 -11.35 -1.67
N SER A 240 -5.74 -12.09 -1.23
CA SER A 240 -6.46 -11.82 0.01
C SER A 240 -5.67 -12.31 1.22
N ILE A 241 -5.30 -11.39 2.14
CA ILE A 241 -4.63 -11.69 3.40
C ILE A 241 -5.56 -11.23 4.52
N ASN A 242 -6.58 -12.06 4.82
CA ASN A 242 -7.72 -11.65 5.64
C ASN A 242 -8.16 -12.70 6.67
N GLY A 243 -7.38 -13.78 6.88
CA GLY A 243 -7.70 -14.83 7.85
C GLY A 243 -8.96 -15.63 7.53
N GLY A 244 -9.42 -15.60 6.27
CA GLY A 244 -10.66 -16.24 5.83
C GLY A 244 -11.92 -15.40 6.03
N ALA A 245 -11.82 -14.14 6.48
CA ALA A 245 -12.97 -13.25 6.65
C ALA A 245 -13.74 -13.04 5.33
N ARG A 246 -13.08 -13.27 4.19
CA ARG A 246 -13.69 -13.42 2.88
C ARG A 246 -13.02 -14.56 2.13
N VAL A 247 -13.81 -15.45 1.56
CA VAL A 247 -13.38 -16.54 0.66
C VAL A 247 -13.95 -16.35 -0.73
N GLY A 248 -13.17 -16.65 -1.77
CA GLY A 248 -13.54 -16.50 -3.20
C GLY A 248 -13.09 -15.21 -3.84
#